data_051b69aed6dc90dd7e071c58325adaed
#
_entry.id   051b69aed6dc90dd7e071c58325adaed
#
_cell.length_a   1.000
_cell.length_b   1.000
_cell.length_c   1.000
_cell.angle_alpha   90.00
_cell.angle_beta   90.00
_cell.angle_gamma   90.00
#
_symmetry.space_group_name_H-M   'P 1'
#
loop_
_entity.id
_entity.type
_entity.pdbx_description
1 polymer ?
#
loop_
_entity_poly.entity_id
_entity_poly.type
_entity_poly.pdbx_seq_one_letter_code
_entity_poly.pdbx_strand_id
1 'polypeptide(L)'
;MQNTGLNEAKAGIKTAGRNINNLRYADTILHGRKGTKEPLMKVKEESEKAGLKLNIQKMKIMASSPITSWHIDGETVETVTDFIFLGSKITADGDCSYEIKRCLLLGRETMTNLDSILKSRDITLPTKVHLVKAMVLPLVMYGCESWTTKKAECQRIDAFELWCWRRLLRVP
;
A
#
# COMPACT_ATOMS: atom_id res chain seq x y z
N MET A 1 -7.22 24.51 6.41
CA MET A 1 -5.83 24.08 6.20
C MET A 1 -5.33 24.76 4.94
N GLN A 2 -4.38 25.68 5.08
CA GLN A 2 -3.89 26.50 3.97
C GLN A 2 -2.96 25.69 3.06
N ASN A 3 -3.16 25.88 1.77
CA ASN A 3 -2.39 25.28 0.69
C ASN A 3 -0.99 25.90 0.67
N THR A 4 0.00 25.23 1.24
CA THR A 4 1.39 25.63 1.05
C THR A 4 1.75 25.29 -0.40
N GLY A 5 1.89 26.32 -1.24
CA GLY A 5 2.23 26.23 -2.64
C GLY A 5 3.60 25.60 -2.87
N LEU A 6 3.68 24.28 -2.75
CA LEU A 6 4.80 23.50 -3.25
C LEU A 6 4.62 23.38 -4.75
N ASN A 7 5.55 23.98 -5.49
CA ASN A 7 5.61 23.99 -6.95
C ASN A 7 5.36 22.57 -7.51
N GLU A 8 4.32 22.41 -8.31
CA GLU A 8 3.80 21.14 -8.85
C GLU A 8 4.71 20.46 -9.89
N ALA A 9 5.95 20.90 -10.02
CA ALA A 9 6.86 20.40 -11.02
C ALA A 9 7.51 19.07 -10.59
N LYS A 10 6.91 17.96 -10.99
CA LYS A 10 7.58 16.67 -11.29
C LYS A 10 8.04 15.75 -10.14
N ALA A 11 7.65 15.92 -8.91
CA ALA A 11 7.88 14.94 -7.85
C ALA A 11 6.55 14.27 -7.46
N GLY A 12 6.43 12.96 -7.60
CA GLY A 12 5.25 12.21 -7.20
C GLY A 12 5.41 10.72 -7.43
N ILE A 13 4.64 9.92 -6.69
CA ILE A 13 4.58 8.46 -6.87
C ILE A 13 3.71 8.16 -8.09
N LYS A 14 4.24 7.41 -9.05
CA LYS A 14 3.44 6.91 -10.17
C LYS A 14 2.63 5.72 -9.74
N THR A 15 1.33 5.90 -9.62
CA THR A 15 0.38 4.84 -9.31
C THR A 15 -0.65 4.76 -10.43
N ALA A 16 -0.80 3.61 -11.03
CA ALA A 16 -1.73 3.37 -12.16
C ALA A 16 -1.64 4.44 -13.27
N GLY A 17 -0.43 4.86 -13.63
CA GLY A 17 -0.20 5.87 -14.66
C GLY A 17 -0.47 7.33 -14.25
N ARG A 18 -0.88 7.58 -13.00
CA ARG A 18 -1.10 8.93 -12.46
C ARG A 18 0.01 9.30 -11.49
N ASN A 19 0.43 10.56 -11.53
CA ASN A 19 1.42 11.11 -10.61
C ASN A 19 0.68 11.67 -9.38
N ILE A 20 0.83 11.03 -8.20
CA ILE A 20 0.23 11.49 -6.96
C ILE A 20 1.25 12.36 -6.24
N ASN A 21 1.02 13.67 -6.23
CA ASN A 21 1.95 14.65 -5.67
C ASN A 21 1.69 14.97 -4.20
N ASN A 22 0.55 14.57 -3.63
CA ASN A 22 0.14 14.88 -2.28
C ASN A 22 -0.63 13.71 -1.66
N LEU A 23 0.04 12.90 -0.87
CA LEU A 23 -0.58 11.98 0.09
C LEU A 23 -0.35 12.58 1.49
N ARG A 24 -1.42 13.07 2.14
CA ARG A 24 -1.37 13.61 3.50
C ARG A 24 -2.18 12.74 4.42
N TYR A 25 -1.50 11.95 5.20
CA TYR A 25 -2.04 11.22 6.34
C TYR A 25 -1.10 11.44 7.53
N ALA A 26 -1.42 10.94 8.72
CA ALA A 26 -0.53 11.00 9.89
C ALA A 26 0.87 10.43 9.59
N ASP A 27 0.93 9.44 8.68
CA ASP A 27 2.18 8.98 8.07
C ASP A 27 2.31 9.61 6.69
N THR A 28 3.41 10.32 6.43
CA THR A 28 3.65 11.02 5.17
C THR A 28 4.83 10.40 4.45
N ILE A 29 4.64 10.02 3.18
CA ILE A 29 5.73 9.63 2.29
C ILE A 29 6.15 10.84 1.46
N LEU A 30 7.43 11.19 1.55
CA LEU A 30 8.06 12.17 0.69
C LEU A 30 8.86 11.43 -0.37
N HIS A 31 8.52 11.64 -1.65
CA HIS A 31 9.27 11.09 -2.77
C HIS A 31 10.15 12.18 -3.37
N GLY A 32 11.46 11.92 -3.48
CA GLY A 32 12.40 12.84 -4.11
C GLY A 32 13.44 12.11 -4.95
N ARG A 33 13.67 12.60 -6.16
CA ARG A 33 14.95 12.40 -6.85
C ARG A 33 15.98 13.33 -6.19
N LYS A 34 17.29 13.10 -6.35
CA LYS A 34 18.39 13.90 -5.79
C LYS A 34 17.96 15.26 -5.21
N GLY A 35 17.87 15.40 -3.88
CA GLY A 35 17.44 16.65 -3.24
C GLY A 35 16.32 16.55 -2.21
N THR A 36 16.00 15.37 -1.71
CA THR A 36 14.91 15.11 -0.76
C THR A 36 15.04 15.86 0.58
N LYS A 37 16.21 16.48 0.86
CA LYS A 37 16.42 17.30 2.07
C LYS A 37 15.55 18.54 2.08
N GLU A 38 15.42 19.27 0.97
CA GLU A 38 14.66 20.52 0.92
C GLU A 38 13.17 20.35 1.22
N PRO A 39 12.43 19.40 0.60
CA PRO A 39 11.02 19.18 0.94
C PRO A 39 10.84 18.77 2.42
N LEU A 40 11.74 17.95 2.95
CA LEU A 40 11.68 17.51 4.34
C LEU A 40 11.91 18.67 5.32
N MET A 41 12.89 19.53 5.06
CA MET A 41 13.15 20.70 5.89
C MET A 41 11.96 21.67 5.88
N LYS A 42 11.30 21.88 4.73
CA LYS A 42 10.07 22.67 4.64
C LYS A 42 8.93 22.05 5.46
N VAL A 43 8.73 20.73 5.40
CA VAL A 43 7.73 20.05 6.22
C VAL A 43 8.04 20.21 7.69
N LYS A 44 9.32 20.13 8.09
CA LYS A 44 9.76 20.35 9.46
C LYS A 44 9.42 21.78 9.92
N GLU A 45 9.83 22.79 9.18
CA GLU A 45 9.58 24.20 9.50
C GLU A 45 8.08 24.52 9.62
N GLU A 46 7.27 24.03 8.68
CA GLU A 46 5.82 24.22 8.73
C GLU A 46 5.15 23.47 9.89
N SER A 47 5.66 22.28 10.22
CA SER A 47 5.19 21.51 11.38
C SER A 47 5.53 22.22 12.69
N GLU A 48 6.73 22.75 12.82
CA GLU A 48 7.17 23.51 14.01
C GLU A 48 6.35 24.78 14.20
N LYS A 49 6.02 25.50 13.12
CA LYS A 49 5.09 26.66 13.19
C LYS A 49 3.70 26.28 13.70
N ALA A 50 3.26 25.05 13.44
CA ALA A 50 2.01 24.49 13.94
C ALA A 50 2.14 23.88 15.35
N GLY A 51 3.31 23.96 15.99
CA GLY A 51 3.57 23.36 17.31
C GLY A 51 3.79 21.86 17.29
N LEU A 52 3.99 21.26 16.11
CA LEU A 52 4.21 19.83 15.93
C LEU A 52 5.70 19.55 15.72
N LYS A 53 6.24 18.57 16.44
CA LYS A 53 7.64 18.13 16.27
C LYS A 53 7.67 16.83 15.46
N LEU A 54 8.59 16.76 14.48
CA LEU A 54 8.87 15.53 13.75
C LEU A 54 9.55 14.52 14.70
N ASN A 55 9.05 13.29 14.69
CA ASN A 55 9.68 12.19 15.42
C ASN A 55 10.69 11.49 14.51
N ILE A 56 11.96 11.86 14.62
CA ILE A 56 13.04 11.36 13.76
C ILE A 56 13.23 9.85 13.93
N GLN A 57 13.04 9.31 15.14
CA GLN A 57 13.17 7.87 15.42
C GLN A 57 12.12 7.01 14.70
N LYS A 58 10.94 7.59 14.38
CA LYS A 58 9.89 6.91 13.60
C LYS A 58 10.03 7.13 12.10
N MET A 59 10.93 8.03 11.69
CA MET A 59 11.17 8.30 10.27
C MET A 59 11.99 7.18 9.66
N LYS A 60 11.61 6.78 8.45
CA LYS A 60 12.34 5.80 7.66
C LYS A 60 12.56 6.36 6.26
N ILE A 61 13.74 6.09 5.73
CA ILE A 61 14.09 6.49 4.36
C ILE A 61 14.16 5.23 3.51
N MET A 62 13.43 5.25 2.42
CA MET A 62 13.49 4.23 1.39
C MET A 62 14.01 4.85 0.10
N ALA A 63 15.08 4.30 -0.45
CA ALA A 63 15.70 4.79 -1.66
C ALA A 63 15.92 3.67 -2.67
N SER A 64 15.73 3.96 -3.94
CA SER A 64 16.01 3.04 -5.06
C SER A 64 17.51 2.92 -5.39
N SER A 65 18.35 3.75 -4.78
CA SER A 65 19.82 3.69 -4.89
C SER A 65 20.44 3.64 -3.49
N PRO A 66 21.60 3.00 -3.32
CA PRO A 66 22.24 2.91 -2.01
C PRO A 66 22.56 4.30 -1.48
N ILE A 67 21.96 4.64 -0.34
CA ILE A 67 22.28 5.84 0.45
C ILE A 67 23.11 5.40 1.64
N THR A 68 24.28 6.00 1.82
CA THR A 68 25.24 5.62 2.86
C THR A 68 24.81 6.05 4.26
N SER A 69 24.23 7.21 4.42
CA SER A 69 23.64 7.68 5.68
C SER A 69 22.84 8.97 5.48
N TRP A 70 21.75 9.11 6.25
CA TRP A 70 20.99 10.36 6.31
C TRP A 70 20.96 10.87 7.75
N HIS A 71 21.29 12.16 7.92
CA HIS A 71 21.29 12.81 9.22
C HIS A 71 20.34 14.00 9.18
N ILE A 72 19.47 14.09 10.18
CA ILE A 72 18.55 15.21 10.42
C ILE A 72 18.81 15.63 11.86
N ASP A 73 19.15 16.90 12.07
CA ASP A 73 19.45 17.47 13.39
C ASP A 73 20.53 16.69 14.18
N GLY A 74 21.46 16.07 13.49
CA GLY A 74 22.52 15.25 14.12
C GLY A 74 22.10 13.80 14.42
N GLU A 75 20.84 13.44 14.25
CA GLU A 75 20.35 12.07 14.39
C GLU A 75 20.37 11.33 13.05
N THR A 76 20.75 10.05 13.09
CA THR A 76 20.78 9.19 11.90
C THR A 76 19.38 8.62 11.65
N VAL A 77 18.87 8.79 10.43
CA VAL A 77 17.59 8.22 10.02
C VAL A 77 17.79 6.81 9.46
N GLU A 78 16.95 5.88 9.89
CA GLU A 78 17.00 4.48 9.44
C GLU A 78 16.69 4.38 7.93
N THR A 79 17.56 3.67 7.19
CA THR A 79 17.35 3.36 5.78
C THR A 79 16.75 1.96 5.66
N VAL A 80 15.63 1.84 4.96
CA VAL A 80 14.89 0.58 4.80
C VAL A 80 14.70 0.24 3.32
N THR A 81 14.64 -1.05 3.02
CA THR A 81 14.36 -1.58 1.68
C THR A 81 12.88 -1.76 1.42
N ASP A 82 12.10 -1.89 2.48
CA ASP A 82 10.66 -2.00 2.44
C ASP A 82 10.02 -1.28 3.64
N PHE A 83 8.77 -0.90 3.48
CA PHE A 83 8.01 -0.19 4.50
C PHE A 83 6.52 -0.54 4.40
N ILE A 84 5.86 -0.68 5.56
CA ILE A 84 4.41 -0.87 5.60
C ILE A 84 3.76 0.51 5.72
N PHE A 85 3.05 0.91 4.68
CA PHE A 85 2.32 2.16 4.62
C PHE A 85 0.82 1.90 4.50
N LEU A 86 0.05 2.39 5.46
CA LEU A 86 -1.41 2.16 5.53
C LEU A 86 -1.80 0.69 5.37
N GLY A 87 -1.02 -0.22 5.95
CA GLY A 87 -1.28 -1.66 5.87
C GLY A 87 -0.83 -2.36 4.58
N SER A 88 -0.29 -1.62 3.60
CA SER A 88 0.28 -2.17 2.37
C SER A 88 1.80 -2.11 2.38
N LYS A 89 2.47 -3.17 1.97
CA LYS A 89 3.92 -3.25 1.90
C LYS A 89 4.43 -2.58 0.61
N ILE A 90 5.25 -1.55 0.77
CA ILE A 90 5.92 -0.84 -0.33
C ILE A 90 7.40 -1.22 -0.30
N THR A 91 7.98 -1.48 -1.46
CA THR A 91 9.40 -1.83 -1.64
C THR A 91 10.13 -0.78 -2.46
N ALA A 92 11.43 -0.62 -2.22
CA ALA A 92 12.26 0.38 -2.89
C ALA A 92 12.40 0.15 -4.41
N ASP A 93 12.31 -1.10 -4.84
CA ASP A 93 12.34 -1.52 -6.25
C ASP A 93 10.96 -1.44 -6.94
N GLY A 94 9.89 -1.15 -6.17
CA GLY A 94 8.53 -1.09 -6.67
C GLY A 94 7.92 -2.47 -7.00
N ASP A 95 8.54 -3.58 -6.55
CA ASP A 95 7.99 -4.92 -6.76
C ASP A 95 6.84 -5.20 -5.78
N CYS A 96 5.63 -5.30 -6.31
CA CYS A 96 4.42 -5.60 -5.54
C CYS A 96 4.13 -7.11 -5.42
N SER A 97 4.95 -8.00 -6.01
CA SER A 97 4.69 -9.45 -6.03
C SER A 97 4.53 -10.04 -4.62
N TYR A 98 5.29 -9.51 -3.66
CA TYR A 98 5.22 -9.99 -2.27
C TYR A 98 3.91 -9.59 -1.59
N GLU A 99 3.50 -8.33 -1.81
CA GLU A 99 2.24 -7.81 -1.27
C GLU A 99 1.03 -8.53 -1.88
N ILE A 100 1.03 -8.75 -3.18
CA ILE A 100 -0.03 -9.51 -3.86
C ILE A 100 -0.14 -10.92 -3.28
N LYS A 101 0.98 -11.63 -3.10
CA LYS A 101 0.98 -12.95 -2.47
C LYS A 101 0.40 -12.93 -1.06
N ARG A 102 0.77 -11.93 -0.25
CA ARG A 102 0.24 -11.74 1.11
C ARG A 102 -1.27 -11.53 1.10
N CYS A 103 -1.77 -10.64 0.25
CA CYS A 103 -3.21 -10.37 0.10
C CYS A 103 -3.98 -11.60 -0.38
N LEU A 104 -3.43 -12.37 -1.32
CA LEU A 104 -4.04 -13.63 -1.79
C LEU A 104 -4.10 -14.70 -0.67
N LEU A 105 -3.09 -14.77 0.19
CA LEU A 105 -3.12 -15.66 1.36
C LEU A 105 -4.22 -15.28 2.35
N LEU A 106 -4.32 -14.00 2.69
CA LEU A 106 -5.39 -13.48 3.56
C LEU A 106 -6.78 -13.74 2.95
N GLY A 107 -6.92 -13.56 1.64
CA GLY A 107 -8.16 -13.90 0.94
C GLY A 107 -8.53 -15.37 1.02
N ARG A 108 -7.54 -16.28 0.91
CA ARG A 108 -7.76 -17.72 1.07
C ARG A 108 -8.17 -18.10 2.49
N GLU A 109 -7.53 -17.49 3.48
CA GLU A 109 -7.89 -17.67 4.88
C GLU A 109 -9.33 -17.21 5.15
N THR A 110 -9.69 -16.02 4.67
CA THR A 110 -11.05 -15.49 4.78
C THR A 110 -12.08 -16.39 4.10
N MET A 111 -11.80 -16.90 2.89
CA MET A 111 -12.65 -17.87 2.21
C MET A 111 -12.81 -19.16 3.00
N THR A 112 -11.76 -19.60 3.70
CA THR A 112 -11.81 -20.80 4.55
C THR A 112 -12.67 -20.56 5.80
N ASN A 113 -12.55 -19.39 6.41
CA ASN A 113 -13.38 -18.99 7.55
C ASN A 113 -14.86 -18.88 7.19
N LEU A 114 -15.18 -18.53 5.94
CA LEU A 114 -16.54 -18.49 5.43
C LEU A 114 -17.10 -19.86 5.01
N ASP A 115 -16.33 -20.92 5.08
CA ASP A 115 -16.68 -22.23 4.51
C ASP A 115 -17.99 -22.81 5.10
N SER A 116 -18.24 -22.63 6.40
CA SER A 116 -19.50 -23.05 7.05
C SER A 116 -20.71 -22.35 6.45
N ILE A 117 -20.60 -21.05 6.20
CA ILE A 117 -21.65 -20.23 5.60
C ILE A 117 -21.85 -20.60 4.11
N LEU A 118 -20.73 -20.72 3.38
CA LEU A 118 -20.77 -21.07 1.96
C LEU A 118 -21.31 -22.48 1.70
N LYS A 119 -21.15 -23.41 2.66
CA LYS A 119 -21.69 -24.77 2.59
C LYS A 119 -23.13 -24.90 3.07
N SER A 120 -23.67 -23.93 3.83
CA SER A 120 -25.07 -23.98 4.29
C SER A 120 -26.03 -24.03 3.08
N ARG A 121 -27.11 -24.84 3.23
CA ARG A 121 -28.20 -24.92 2.27
C ARG A 121 -29.25 -23.82 2.47
N ASP A 122 -29.31 -23.26 3.68
CA ASP A 122 -30.31 -22.26 4.07
C ASP A 122 -29.98 -20.87 3.52
N ILE A 123 -28.73 -20.67 3.08
CA ILE A 123 -28.26 -19.40 2.55
C ILE A 123 -28.30 -19.44 1.02
N THR A 124 -28.99 -18.45 0.44
CA THR A 124 -29.16 -18.36 -1.01
C THR A 124 -27.85 -18.06 -1.74
N LEU A 125 -27.73 -18.50 -2.99
CA LEU A 125 -26.56 -18.24 -3.82
C LEU A 125 -26.24 -16.74 -3.97
N PRO A 126 -27.21 -15.85 -4.23
CA PRO A 126 -26.95 -14.41 -4.29
C PRO A 126 -26.31 -13.85 -3.00
N THR A 127 -26.80 -14.30 -1.83
CA THR A 127 -26.23 -13.90 -0.54
C THR A 127 -24.78 -14.35 -0.40
N LYS A 128 -24.46 -15.59 -0.79
CA LYS A 128 -23.08 -16.10 -0.77
C LYS A 128 -22.17 -15.30 -1.70
N VAL A 129 -22.64 -14.98 -2.90
CA VAL A 129 -21.90 -14.13 -3.85
C VAL A 129 -21.65 -12.75 -3.25
N HIS A 130 -22.66 -12.17 -2.61
CA HIS A 130 -22.51 -10.87 -1.94
C HIS A 130 -21.46 -10.91 -0.83
N LEU A 131 -21.47 -11.97 0.00
CA LEU A 131 -20.45 -12.14 1.07
C LEU A 131 -19.03 -12.20 0.51
N VAL A 132 -18.81 -12.98 -0.54
CA VAL A 132 -17.47 -13.06 -1.17
C VAL A 132 -17.05 -11.70 -1.72
N LYS A 133 -17.97 -11.00 -2.40
CA LYS A 133 -17.69 -9.66 -2.95
C LYS A 133 -17.45 -8.61 -1.87
N ALA A 134 -18.12 -8.69 -0.73
CA ALA A 134 -18.03 -7.71 0.34
C ALA A 134 -16.85 -7.97 1.30
N MET A 135 -16.46 -9.22 1.51
CA MET A 135 -15.49 -9.59 2.54
C MET A 135 -14.15 -10.07 1.97
N VAL A 136 -14.16 -10.78 0.86
CA VAL A 136 -12.93 -11.40 0.31
C VAL A 136 -12.26 -10.51 -0.72
N LEU A 137 -13.01 -10.06 -1.74
CA LEU A 137 -12.41 -9.28 -2.82
C LEU A 137 -11.82 -7.94 -2.35
N PRO A 138 -12.46 -7.15 -1.46
CA PRO A 138 -11.86 -5.90 -0.98
C PRO A 138 -10.59 -6.13 -0.16
N LEU A 139 -10.50 -7.24 0.58
CA LEU A 139 -9.30 -7.60 1.32
C LEU A 139 -8.13 -7.93 0.39
N VAL A 140 -8.40 -8.67 -0.69
CA VAL A 140 -7.38 -9.06 -1.68
C VAL A 140 -6.93 -7.88 -2.52
N MET A 141 -7.83 -6.97 -2.85
CA MET A 141 -7.56 -5.79 -3.68
C MET A 141 -7.15 -4.56 -2.86
N TYR A 142 -6.95 -4.72 -1.54
CA TYR A 142 -6.54 -3.62 -0.69
C TYR A 142 -5.16 -3.09 -1.09
N GLY A 143 -5.06 -1.78 -1.33
CA GLY A 143 -3.82 -1.12 -1.76
C GLY A 143 -3.43 -1.36 -3.22
N CYS A 144 -4.31 -1.99 -4.04
CA CYS A 144 -4.02 -2.32 -5.43
C CYS A 144 -3.75 -1.08 -6.31
N GLU A 145 -4.18 0.10 -5.89
CA GLU A 145 -3.88 1.36 -6.55
C GLU A 145 -2.38 1.69 -6.58
N SER A 146 -1.60 1.12 -5.65
CA SER A 146 -0.15 1.28 -5.59
C SER A 146 0.62 0.22 -6.39
N TRP A 147 -0.05 -0.83 -6.89
CA TRP A 147 0.62 -1.95 -7.52
C TRP A 147 1.02 -1.65 -8.97
N THR A 148 2.28 -1.91 -9.27
CA THR A 148 2.80 -2.03 -10.65
C THR A 148 2.73 -3.49 -11.07
N THR A 149 1.53 -3.95 -11.44
CA THR A 149 1.29 -5.37 -11.73
C THR A 149 1.95 -5.81 -13.03
N LYS A 150 2.70 -6.90 -12.97
CA LYS A 150 3.20 -7.63 -14.13
C LYS A 150 2.13 -8.65 -14.58
N LYS A 151 2.23 -9.12 -15.81
CA LYS A 151 1.28 -10.12 -16.37
C LYS A 151 1.12 -11.36 -15.46
N ALA A 152 2.21 -11.82 -14.87
CA ALA A 152 2.19 -12.97 -13.96
C ALA A 152 1.38 -12.72 -12.68
N GLU A 153 1.41 -11.50 -12.14
CA GLU A 153 0.62 -11.12 -10.97
C GLU A 153 -0.87 -11.02 -11.31
N CYS A 154 -1.21 -10.45 -12.47
CA CYS A 154 -2.61 -10.45 -12.94
C CYS A 154 -3.14 -11.89 -13.05
N GLN A 155 -2.39 -12.80 -13.68
CA GLN A 155 -2.79 -14.19 -13.77
C GLN A 155 -2.99 -14.88 -12.41
N ARG A 156 -2.21 -14.51 -11.39
CA ARG A 156 -2.40 -15.03 -10.03
C ARG A 156 -3.68 -14.52 -9.38
N ILE A 157 -4.01 -13.25 -9.60
CA ILE A 157 -5.25 -12.64 -9.10
C ILE A 157 -6.45 -13.29 -9.78
N ASP A 158 -6.41 -13.44 -11.11
CA ASP A 158 -7.47 -14.09 -11.89
C ASP A 158 -7.66 -15.56 -11.46
N ALA A 159 -6.57 -16.29 -11.27
CA ALA A 159 -6.61 -17.67 -10.78
C ALA A 159 -7.22 -17.77 -9.36
N PHE A 160 -6.94 -16.79 -8.49
CA PHE A 160 -7.54 -16.73 -7.17
C PHE A 160 -9.04 -16.44 -7.26
N GLU A 161 -9.45 -15.50 -8.08
CA GLU A 161 -10.86 -15.16 -8.27
C GLU A 161 -11.62 -16.40 -8.78
N LEU A 162 -11.09 -17.08 -9.78
CA LEU A 162 -11.66 -18.32 -10.30
C LEU A 162 -11.76 -19.41 -9.22
N TRP A 163 -10.74 -19.55 -8.37
CA TRP A 163 -10.75 -20.47 -7.24
C TRP A 163 -11.86 -20.12 -6.23
N CYS A 164 -12.08 -18.85 -5.93
CA CYS A 164 -13.17 -18.40 -5.05
C CYS A 164 -14.54 -18.82 -5.61
N TRP A 165 -14.79 -18.60 -6.90
CA TRP A 165 -16.05 -18.95 -7.54
C TRP A 165 -16.26 -20.46 -7.63
N ARG A 166 -15.23 -21.23 -7.96
CA ARG A 166 -15.28 -22.70 -7.95
C ARG A 166 -15.65 -23.22 -6.55
N ARG A 167 -14.98 -22.70 -5.51
CA ARG A 167 -15.25 -23.09 -4.12
C ARG A 167 -16.69 -22.75 -3.70
N LEU A 168 -17.19 -21.57 -4.07
CA LEU A 168 -18.55 -21.14 -3.81
C LEU A 168 -19.58 -22.02 -4.51
N LEU A 169 -19.33 -22.38 -5.78
CA LEU A 169 -20.22 -23.20 -6.60
C LEU A 169 -20.03 -24.70 -6.37
N ARG A 170 -19.02 -25.11 -5.59
CA ARG A 170 -18.64 -26.52 -5.34
C ARG A 170 -18.30 -27.27 -6.61
N VAL A 171 -17.67 -26.61 -7.55
CA VAL A 171 -17.15 -27.20 -8.78
C VAL A 171 -15.66 -27.50 -8.59
N PRO A 172 -15.16 -28.69 -9.01
CA PRO A 172 -13.74 -29.06 -8.91
C PRO A 172 -12.80 -28.18 -9.74
#